data_46a7007826e1df9dd93ebdf5dba97765
#
_entry.id   46a7007826e1df9dd93ebdf5dba97765
#
_cell.length_a   1.000
_cell.length_b   1.000
_cell.length_c   1.000
_cell.angle_alpha   90.00
_cell.angle_beta   90.00
_cell.angle_gamma   90.00
#
_symmetry.space_group_name_H-M   'P 1'
#
loop_
_entity.id
_entity.type
_entity.pdbx_description
1 polymer ?
#
loop_
_entity_poly.entity_id
_entity_poly.type
_entity_poly.pdbx_seq_one_letter_code
_entity_poly.pdbx_strand_id
1 'polypeptide(L)'
;MSDAVSALQGVSSAGYVEVREKGLQGMITLRGDLSLAKIAKAVKSAVGVDMPAQRGINLKDGKGAAWMSPDELLLMVAYQDAEATVAKLQKALGNTHSLVVNVSDARAVFTLKGERVREVVAKL
;
A
#
# COMPACT_ATOMS: atom_id res chain seq x y z
N MET A 1 -11.73 -5.71 21.70
CA MET A 1 -10.86 -6.05 20.56
C MET A 1 -9.41 -6.02 21.02
N SER A 2 -8.66 -7.06 20.71
CA SER A 2 -7.25 -7.07 21.05
C SER A 2 -6.48 -6.09 20.16
N ASP A 3 -5.36 -5.59 20.66
CA ASP A 3 -4.52 -4.70 19.89
C ASP A 3 -3.88 -5.47 18.72
N ALA A 4 -3.83 -4.82 17.55
CA ALA A 4 -3.15 -5.39 16.41
C ALA A 4 -1.64 -5.22 16.57
N VAL A 5 -0.90 -6.25 16.22
CA VAL A 5 0.57 -6.21 16.22
C VAL A 5 1.09 -6.72 14.89
N SER A 6 2.29 -6.30 14.51
CA SER A 6 2.91 -6.80 13.30
C SER A 6 3.32 -8.26 13.47
N ALA A 7 3.41 -8.98 12.36
CA ALA A 7 3.66 -10.43 12.38
C ALA A 7 4.96 -10.80 13.10
N LEU A 8 6.01 -10.00 12.96
CA LEU A 8 7.32 -10.24 13.56
C LEU A 8 7.69 -9.22 14.64
N GLN A 9 6.75 -8.32 14.97
CA GLN A 9 6.91 -7.34 16.04
C GLN A 9 8.21 -6.52 15.94
N GLY A 10 8.56 -6.12 14.72
CA GLY A 10 9.73 -5.29 14.48
C GLY A 10 11.07 -6.03 14.47
N VAL A 11 11.05 -7.34 14.33
CA VAL A 11 12.28 -8.13 14.22
C VAL A 11 13.15 -7.63 13.08
N SER A 12 14.46 -7.52 13.31
CA SER A 12 15.41 -7.09 12.30
C SER A 12 16.60 -8.05 12.27
N SER A 13 17.26 -8.10 11.12
CA SER A 13 18.49 -8.87 10.91
C SER A 13 19.53 -7.95 10.28
N ALA A 14 20.71 -7.88 10.88
CA ALA A 14 21.82 -7.10 10.36
C ALA A 14 22.79 -8.02 9.63
N GLY A 15 23.53 -7.47 8.65
CA GLY A 15 24.51 -8.20 7.88
C GLY A 15 24.77 -7.50 6.57
N TYR A 16 24.81 -8.26 5.48
CA TYR A 16 25.06 -7.72 4.14
C TYR A 16 24.00 -6.69 3.72
N VAL A 17 22.76 -6.95 4.07
CA VAL A 17 21.64 -6.03 3.89
C VAL A 17 20.81 -6.07 5.17
N GLU A 18 20.49 -4.91 5.71
CA GLU A 18 19.60 -4.84 6.86
C GLU A 18 18.17 -5.09 6.42
N VAL A 19 17.51 -6.04 7.10
CA VAL A 19 16.10 -6.37 6.87
C VAL A 19 15.35 -6.08 8.16
N ARG A 20 14.29 -5.26 8.07
CA ARG A 20 13.48 -4.92 9.23
C ARG A 20 12.00 -4.94 8.85
N GLU A 21 11.18 -5.59 9.68
CA GLU A 21 9.73 -5.45 9.55
C GLU A 21 9.33 -4.02 9.89
N LYS A 22 8.59 -3.38 8.98
CA LYS A 22 8.20 -1.98 9.14
C LYS A 22 7.21 -1.77 10.29
N GLY A 23 6.55 -2.83 10.75
CA GLY A 23 5.48 -2.76 11.74
C GLY A 23 4.12 -2.73 11.07
N LEU A 24 3.12 -2.21 11.78
CA LEU A 24 1.76 -2.14 11.25
C LEU A 24 1.68 -1.11 10.12
N GLN A 25 1.12 -1.53 9.01
CA GLN A 25 0.94 -0.69 7.82
C GLN A 25 -0.47 -0.87 7.30
N GLY A 26 -1.17 0.24 7.08
CA GLY A 26 -2.46 0.21 6.41
C GLY A 26 -2.26 -0.08 4.94
N MET A 27 -2.95 -1.09 4.43
CA MET A 27 -2.89 -1.49 3.03
C MET A 27 -4.28 -1.78 2.50
N ILE A 28 -4.58 -1.23 1.33
CA ILE A 28 -5.89 -1.34 0.70
C ILE A 28 -5.69 -1.80 -0.74
N THR A 29 -6.42 -2.83 -1.15
CA THR A 29 -6.49 -3.22 -2.56
C THR A 29 -7.65 -2.47 -3.20
N LEU A 30 -7.37 -1.77 -4.30
CA LEU A 30 -8.38 -1.14 -5.14
C LEU A 30 -8.33 -1.79 -6.51
N ARG A 31 -9.43 -2.43 -6.90
CA ARG A 31 -9.58 -3.04 -8.23
C ARG A 31 -10.62 -2.30 -9.04
N GLY A 32 -10.34 -2.12 -10.32
CA GLY A 32 -11.24 -1.44 -11.24
C GLY A 32 -10.51 -1.03 -12.51
N ASP A 33 -11.20 -0.28 -13.35
CA ASP A 33 -10.57 0.28 -14.56
C ASP A 33 -9.73 1.49 -14.17
N LEU A 34 -8.42 1.29 -14.05
CA LEU A 34 -7.49 2.33 -13.60
C LEU A 34 -7.35 3.49 -14.60
N SER A 35 -7.86 3.33 -15.82
CA SER A 35 -7.84 4.43 -16.80
C SER A 35 -8.94 5.46 -16.53
N LEU A 36 -9.91 5.16 -15.68
CA LEU A 36 -10.99 6.09 -15.37
C LEU A 36 -10.51 7.25 -14.50
N ALA A 37 -10.83 8.48 -14.93
CA ALA A 37 -10.50 9.68 -14.17
C ALA A 37 -11.12 9.66 -12.77
N LYS A 38 -12.29 9.05 -12.62
CA LYS A 38 -12.99 8.96 -11.33
C LYS A 38 -12.16 8.18 -10.31
N ILE A 39 -11.49 7.11 -10.73
CA ILE A 39 -10.62 6.34 -9.84
C ILE A 39 -9.39 7.15 -9.44
N ALA A 40 -8.76 7.84 -10.41
CA ALA A 40 -7.62 8.71 -10.11
C ALA A 40 -7.98 9.81 -9.11
N LYS A 41 -9.14 10.42 -9.29
CA LYS A 41 -9.63 11.46 -8.36
C LYS A 41 -9.92 10.89 -6.98
N ALA A 42 -10.50 9.70 -6.90
CA ALA A 42 -10.80 9.05 -5.63
C ALA A 42 -9.51 8.75 -4.86
N VAL A 43 -8.49 8.24 -5.54
CA VAL A 43 -7.17 7.97 -4.93
C VAL A 43 -6.55 9.27 -4.43
N LYS A 44 -6.54 10.32 -5.24
CA LYS A 44 -5.99 11.62 -4.84
C LYS A 44 -6.72 12.19 -3.62
N SER A 45 -8.03 12.08 -3.58
CA SER A 45 -8.85 12.58 -2.47
C SER A 45 -8.64 11.78 -1.19
N ALA A 46 -8.59 10.45 -1.28
CA ALA A 46 -8.54 9.58 -0.10
C ALA A 46 -7.11 9.35 0.41
N VAL A 47 -6.14 9.26 -0.46
CA VAL A 47 -4.76 8.93 -0.11
C VAL A 47 -3.83 10.14 -0.22
N GLY A 48 -4.13 11.07 -1.11
CA GLY A 48 -3.34 12.29 -1.26
C GLY A 48 -2.21 12.17 -2.28
N VAL A 49 -2.17 11.11 -3.07
CA VAL A 49 -1.17 10.93 -4.12
C VAL A 49 -1.82 10.80 -5.48
N ASP A 50 -1.09 11.13 -6.52
CA ASP A 50 -1.55 10.97 -7.89
C ASP A 50 -1.53 9.48 -8.29
N MET A 51 -2.35 9.14 -9.29
CA MET A 51 -2.33 7.80 -9.87
C MET A 51 -0.92 7.47 -10.34
N PRO A 52 -0.33 6.35 -9.89
CA PRO A 52 1.00 5.99 -10.36
C PRO A 52 0.98 5.58 -11.84
N ALA A 53 2.11 5.78 -12.49
CA ALA A 53 2.31 5.24 -13.84
C ALA A 53 2.32 3.71 -13.77
N GLN A 54 2.13 3.08 -14.92
CA GLN A 54 2.20 1.64 -15.05
C GLN A 54 3.51 1.12 -14.43
N ARG A 55 3.40 0.15 -13.53
CA ARG A 55 4.53 -0.44 -12.78
C ARG A 55 5.23 0.55 -11.86
N GLY A 56 4.60 1.69 -11.59
CA GLY A 56 5.18 2.72 -10.73
C GLY A 56 4.57 2.73 -9.35
N ILE A 57 5.13 3.60 -8.54
CA ILE A 57 4.65 3.87 -7.20
C ILE A 57 4.80 5.36 -6.91
N ASN A 58 3.79 5.96 -6.30
CA ASN A 58 3.85 7.33 -5.81
C ASN A 58 3.74 7.32 -4.30
N LEU A 59 4.67 7.98 -3.64
CA LEU A 59 4.72 8.08 -2.18
C LEU A 59 4.74 9.54 -1.77
N LYS A 60 4.02 9.87 -0.70
CA LYS A 60 4.02 11.21 -0.12
C LYS A 60 3.62 11.13 1.35
N ASP A 61 4.48 11.63 2.24
CA ASP A 61 4.21 11.72 3.68
C ASP A 61 3.77 10.38 4.30
N GLY A 62 4.44 9.30 3.91
CA GLY A 62 4.16 7.96 4.44
C GLY A 62 2.96 7.27 3.83
N LYS A 63 2.28 7.91 2.88
CA LYS A 63 1.14 7.35 2.15
C LYS A 63 1.56 7.07 0.71
N GLY A 64 0.86 6.17 0.05
CA GLY A 64 1.22 5.87 -1.31
C GLY A 64 0.23 5.04 -2.09
N ALA A 65 0.49 4.94 -3.39
CA ALA A 65 -0.24 4.10 -4.31
C ALA A 65 0.74 3.39 -5.22
N ALA A 66 0.64 2.08 -5.29
CA ALA A 66 1.50 1.24 -6.13
C ALA A 66 0.66 0.52 -7.19
N TRP A 67 1.14 0.55 -8.43
CA TRP A 67 0.51 -0.15 -9.54
C TRP A 67 0.88 -1.62 -9.46
N MET A 68 -0.11 -2.48 -9.24
CA MET A 68 0.10 -3.92 -9.07
C MET A 68 -0.20 -4.70 -10.34
N SER A 69 -1.24 -4.31 -11.06
CA SER A 69 -1.65 -4.93 -12.32
C SER A 69 -2.49 -3.92 -13.09
N PRO A 70 -2.87 -4.21 -14.36
CA PRO A 70 -3.67 -3.25 -15.14
C PRO A 70 -4.99 -2.84 -14.50
N ASP A 71 -5.49 -3.64 -13.55
CA ASP A 71 -6.76 -3.37 -12.89
C ASP A 71 -6.65 -3.30 -11.36
N GLU A 72 -5.44 -3.23 -10.82
CA GLU A 72 -5.26 -3.26 -9.36
C GLU A 72 -4.20 -2.29 -8.88
N LEU A 73 -4.55 -1.51 -7.83
CA LEU A 73 -3.62 -0.69 -7.06
C LEU A 73 -3.52 -1.22 -5.64
N LEU A 74 -2.34 -1.10 -5.06
CA LEU A 74 -2.14 -1.24 -3.62
C LEU A 74 -1.97 0.16 -3.04
N LEU A 75 -2.86 0.54 -2.13
CA LEU A 75 -2.79 1.83 -1.46
C LEU A 75 -2.22 1.64 -0.07
N MET A 76 -1.33 2.54 0.33
CA MET A 76 -0.67 2.50 1.64
C MET A 76 -1.04 3.75 2.43
N VAL A 77 -1.51 3.54 3.64
CA VAL A 77 -1.89 4.61 4.58
C VAL A 77 -1.48 4.19 5.97
N ALA A 78 -1.67 5.06 6.97
CA ALA A 78 -1.47 4.66 8.35
C ALA A 78 -2.45 3.53 8.70
N TYR A 79 -1.99 2.56 9.49
CA TYR A 79 -2.80 1.39 9.84
C TYR A 79 -4.16 1.79 10.42
N GLN A 80 -4.17 2.74 11.33
CA GLN A 80 -5.40 3.20 12.00
C GLN A 80 -6.36 3.94 11.05
N ASP A 81 -5.88 4.40 9.90
CA ASP A 81 -6.69 5.15 8.93
C ASP A 81 -7.25 4.27 7.81
N ALA A 82 -6.89 2.99 7.77
CA ALA A 82 -7.25 2.11 6.65
C ALA A 82 -8.76 2.00 6.46
N GLU A 83 -9.51 1.74 7.52
CA GLU A 83 -10.97 1.61 7.42
C GLU A 83 -11.64 2.91 6.97
N ALA A 84 -11.20 4.04 7.51
CA ALA A 84 -11.73 5.35 7.11
C ALA A 84 -11.41 5.65 5.65
N THR A 85 -10.22 5.25 5.19
CA THR A 85 -9.81 5.43 3.80
C THR A 85 -10.66 4.58 2.86
N VAL A 86 -10.94 3.33 3.23
CA VAL A 86 -11.86 2.46 2.48
C VAL A 86 -13.23 3.12 2.32
N ALA A 87 -13.76 3.66 3.41
CA ALA A 87 -15.06 4.34 3.38
C ALA A 87 -15.05 5.56 2.45
N LYS A 88 -13.99 6.35 2.48
CA LYS A 88 -13.84 7.51 1.58
C LYS A 88 -13.80 7.07 0.12
N LEU A 89 -13.04 6.02 -0.18
CA LEU A 89 -12.92 5.49 -1.54
C LEU A 89 -14.27 4.97 -2.04
N GLN A 90 -14.98 4.19 -1.24
CA GLN A 90 -16.29 3.66 -1.61
C GLN A 90 -17.29 4.78 -1.88
N LYS A 91 -17.28 5.82 -1.05
CA LYS A 91 -18.15 6.98 -1.24
C LYS A 91 -17.79 7.73 -2.53
N ALA A 92 -16.50 7.97 -2.77
CA ALA A 92 -16.04 8.69 -3.96
C ALA A 92 -16.32 7.92 -5.26
N LEU A 93 -16.20 6.59 -5.22
CA LEU A 93 -16.43 5.75 -6.39
C LEU A 93 -17.91 5.52 -6.68
N GLY A 94 -18.76 5.54 -5.64
CA GLY A 94 -20.20 5.43 -5.81
C GLY A 94 -20.60 4.22 -6.65
N ASN A 95 -21.23 4.47 -7.80
CA ASN A 95 -21.69 3.41 -8.71
C ASN A 95 -20.63 2.90 -9.69
N THR A 96 -19.41 3.41 -9.58
CA THR A 96 -18.32 2.93 -10.44
C THR A 96 -18.00 1.48 -10.09
N HIS A 97 -17.90 0.63 -11.12
CA HIS A 97 -17.55 -0.77 -10.93
C HIS A 97 -16.13 -0.86 -10.36
N SER A 98 -16.03 -1.27 -9.10
CA SER A 98 -14.74 -1.32 -8.38
C SER A 98 -14.89 -2.17 -7.13
N LEU A 99 -13.73 -2.61 -6.62
CA LEU A 99 -13.65 -3.35 -5.34
C LEU A 99 -12.57 -2.69 -4.49
N VAL A 100 -12.92 -2.35 -3.25
CA VAL A 100 -12.00 -1.73 -2.29
C VAL A 100 -11.99 -2.60 -1.03
N VAL A 101 -10.83 -3.15 -0.69
CA VAL A 101 -10.69 -4.09 0.44
C VAL A 101 -9.50 -3.69 1.30
N ASN A 102 -9.72 -3.62 2.61
CA ASN A 102 -8.63 -3.44 3.57
C ASN A 102 -7.91 -4.78 3.75
N VAL A 103 -6.64 -4.83 3.34
CA VAL A 103 -5.81 -6.03 3.42
C VAL A 103 -4.64 -5.86 4.40
N SER A 104 -4.76 -4.90 5.31
CA SER A 104 -3.68 -4.56 6.24
C SER A 104 -3.19 -5.74 7.08
N ASP A 105 -4.10 -6.62 7.49
CA ASP A 105 -3.75 -7.77 8.32
C ASP A 105 -3.33 -8.99 7.50
N ALA A 106 -3.44 -8.92 6.17
CA ALA A 106 -3.09 -10.02 5.28
C ALA A 106 -1.65 -9.96 4.77
N ARG A 107 -0.94 -8.85 5.04
CA ARG A 107 0.41 -8.61 4.50
C ARG A 107 1.34 -8.06 5.57
N ALA A 108 2.63 -8.30 5.40
CA ALA A 108 3.68 -7.67 6.18
C ALA A 108 4.54 -6.80 5.26
N VAL A 109 5.12 -5.74 5.82
CA VAL A 109 6.00 -4.84 5.09
C VAL A 109 7.37 -4.90 5.72
N PHE A 110 8.40 -5.12 4.90
CA PHE A 110 9.79 -5.14 5.32
C PHE A 110 10.56 -4.00 4.67
N THR A 111 11.46 -3.40 5.43
CA THR A 111 12.40 -2.40 4.90
C THR A 111 13.74 -3.07 4.68
N LEU A 112 14.27 -2.92 3.48
CA LEU A 112 15.60 -3.40 3.12
C LEU A 112 16.53 -2.19 2.96
N LYS A 113 17.65 -2.19 3.68
CA LYS A 113 18.64 -1.13 3.63
C LYS A 113 20.02 -1.74 3.42
N GLY A 114 20.87 -1.06 2.66
CA GLY A 114 22.23 -1.49 2.39
C GLY A 114 22.62 -1.15 0.96
N GLU A 115 23.93 -1.18 0.69
CA GLU A 115 24.46 -0.80 -0.61
C GLU A 115 24.06 -1.79 -1.73
N ARG A 116 23.72 -3.04 -1.37
CA ARG A 116 23.45 -4.09 -2.32
C ARG A 116 22.04 -4.64 -2.23
N VAL A 117 21.08 -3.79 -1.83
CA VAL A 117 19.68 -4.20 -1.71
C VAL A 117 19.15 -4.78 -3.02
N ARG A 118 19.37 -4.11 -4.14
CA ARG A 118 18.89 -4.58 -5.45
C ARG A 118 19.48 -5.93 -5.84
N GLU A 119 20.74 -6.15 -5.51
CA GLU A 119 21.43 -7.39 -5.81
C GLU A 119 20.83 -8.55 -5.02
N VAL A 120 20.56 -8.34 -3.74
CA VAL A 120 19.95 -9.35 -2.88
C VAL A 120 18.51 -9.66 -3.35
N VAL A 121 17.71 -8.65 -3.62
CA VAL A 121 16.33 -8.82 -4.08
C VAL A 121 16.28 -9.56 -5.42
N ALA A 122 17.20 -9.26 -6.32
CA ALA A 122 17.25 -9.91 -7.63
C ALA A 122 17.55 -11.43 -7.55
N LYS A 123 18.12 -11.89 -6.44
CA LYS A 123 18.44 -13.30 -6.22
C LYS A 123 17.34 -14.09 -5.53
N LEU A 124 16.31 -13.40 -5.07
CA LEU A 124 15.16 -14.03 -4.45
C LEU A 124 14.21 -14.54 -5.53
#